data_b52ddddfd0f9df86be1cb8fdecc95d66
#
_entry.id   b52ddddfd0f9df86be1cb8fdecc95d66
#
_cell.length_a   1.000
_cell.length_b   1.000
_cell.length_c   1.000
_cell.angle_alpha   90.00
_cell.angle_beta   90.00
_cell.angle_gamma   90.00
#
_symmetry.space_group_name_H-M   'P 1'
#
loop_
_entity.id
_entity.type
_entity.pdbx_description
1 polymer ?
#
loop_
_entity_poly.entity_id
_entity_poly.type
_entity_poly.pdbx_seq_one_letter_code
_entity_poly.pdbx_strand_id
1 'polypeptide(L)'
;MISFIICSVKPEMAKALSANIGATVGCDYEVLIEDNRNLPRGICEAYNEGAAKASYPNLCFVHEDVLFDGDNWGLAIEQQLEKQKTGIIGFMGSVYKSKSPSGWNVCSKENRSHFVQTHNGVKRYSDETIAEFSPCAVLDGACLFMRKELWQQCPFDAVGCPGFHGYDLDICIQAYSKGYTNYVCGTCWIEHFSEGTFSKDWAQTMLYLHLTKWKDILPLGEENRYLESRAYYVFLKNVSRLSWTKSEKKMLRQAIPCILRHPVIALKSLCVTM
;
A
#
# COMPACT_ATOMS: atom_id res chain seq x y z
N MET A 1 -5.89 -19.42 -11.05
CA MET A 1 -4.55 -19.24 -11.67
C MET A 1 -4.04 -17.85 -11.37
N ILE A 2 -2.84 -17.73 -10.75
CA ILE A 2 -2.27 -16.46 -10.27
C ILE A 2 -0.82 -16.30 -10.74
N SER A 3 -0.48 -15.15 -11.33
CA SER A 3 0.90 -14.77 -11.63
C SER A 3 1.45 -13.90 -10.50
N PHE A 4 2.48 -14.37 -9.81
CA PHE A 4 3.17 -13.65 -8.76
C PHE A 4 4.33 -12.85 -9.35
N ILE A 5 4.33 -11.53 -9.15
CA ILE A 5 5.35 -10.60 -9.61
C ILE A 5 6.14 -10.11 -8.38
N ILE A 6 7.42 -10.44 -8.33
CA ILE A 6 8.32 -10.13 -7.23
C ILE A 6 9.41 -9.18 -7.75
N CYS A 7 9.44 -7.94 -7.27
CA CYS A 7 10.59 -7.05 -7.49
C CYS A 7 11.66 -7.39 -6.46
N SER A 8 12.83 -7.86 -6.90
CA SER A 8 13.84 -8.45 -6.01
C SER A 8 15.20 -7.77 -6.11
N VAL A 9 15.77 -7.47 -4.94
CA VAL A 9 17.17 -7.10 -4.72
C VAL A 9 17.91 -8.11 -3.82
N LYS A 10 17.18 -9.05 -3.21
CA LYS A 10 17.69 -10.13 -2.35
C LYS A 10 17.22 -11.49 -2.85
N PRO A 11 17.92 -12.14 -3.80
CA PRO A 11 17.49 -13.36 -4.47
C PRO A 11 17.11 -14.51 -3.53
N GLU A 12 17.76 -14.60 -2.38
CA GLU A 12 17.48 -15.65 -1.40
C GLU A 12 16.09 -15.49 -0.78
N MET A 13 15.64 -14.24 -0.57
CA MET A 13 14.29 -13.96 -0.06
C MET A 13 13.24 -14.28 -1.14
N ALA A 14 13.47 -13.84 -2.37
CA ALA A 14 12.58 -14.16 -3.49
C ALA A 14 12.47 -15.68 -3.73
N LYS A 15 13.57 -16.43 -3.56
CA LYS A 15 13.58 -17.90 -3.64
C LYS A 15 12.77 -18.53 -2.50
N ALA A 16 12.94 -18.04 -1.27
CA ALA A 16 12.18 -18.51 -0.12
C ALA A 16 10.67 -18.26 -0.29
N LEU A 17 10.30 -17.07 -0.73
CA LEU A 17 8.91 -16.73 -1.05
C LEU A 17 8.35 -17.61 -2.17
N SER A 18 9.11 -17.83 -3.25
CA SER A 18 8.66 -18.71 -4.36
C SER A 18 8.39 -20.14 -3.89
N ALA A 19 9.25 -20.69 -3.03
CA ALA A 19 9.06 -22.01 -2.44
C ALA A 19 7.83 -22.06 -1.51
N ASN A 20 7.62 -20.99 -0.71
CA ASN A 20 6.47 -20.86 0.17
C ASN A 20 5.15 -20.77 -0.62
N ILE A 21 5.09 -19.96 -1.68
CA ILE A 21 3.93 -19.89 -2.59
C ILE A 21 3.62 -21.30 -3.12
N GLY A 22 4.60 -22.00 -3.66
CA GLY A 22 4.41 -23.34 -4.21
C GLY A 22 3.88 -24.37 -3.21
N ALA A 23 4.23 -24.22 -1.93
CA ALA A 23 3.79 -25.11 -0.88
C ALA A 23 2.37 -24.80 -0.37
N THR A 24 1.88 -23.55 -0.50
CA THR A 24 0.70 -23.08 0.25
C THR A 24 -0.45 -22.55 -0.61
N VAL A 25 -0.19 -22.12 -1.84
CA VAL A 25 -1.20 -21.40 -2.66
C VAL A 25 -2.44 -22.21 -3.03
N GLY A 26 -2.29 -23.48 -3.35
CA GLY A 26 -3.40 -24.41 -3.62
C GLY A 26 -4.13 -24.22 -4.96
N CYS A 27 -3.60 -23.39 -5.87
CA CYS A 27 -4.12 -23.23 -7.23
C CYS A 27 -2.97 -23.15 -8.25
N ASP A 28 -3.27 -23.16 -9.54
CA ASP A 28 -2.27 -22.97 -10.58
C ASP A 28 -1.61 -21.58 -10.45
N TYR A 29 -0.28 -21.55 -10.54
CA TYR A 29 0.48 -20.32 -10.38
C TYR A 29 1.73 -20.29 -11.25
N GLU A 30 2.26 -19.09 -11.46
CA GLU A 30 3.61 -18.81 -11.94
C GLU A 30 4.28 -17.74 -11.08
N VAL A 31 5.60 -17.71 -11.07
CA VAL A 31 6.39 -16.70 -10.36
C VAL A 31 7.30 -16.01 -11.35
N LEU A 32 7.17 -14.69 -11.43
CA LEU A 32 7.95 -13.78 -12.25
C LEU A 32 8.82 -12.90 -11.33
N ILE A 33 10.13 -13.13 -11.35
CA ILE A 33 11.08 -12.37 -10.53
C ILE A 33 11.70 -11.27 -11.40
N GLU A 34 11.40 -10.02 -11.10
CA GLU A 34 12.02 -8.85 -11.69
C GLU A 34 13.29 -8.51 -10.89
N ASP A 35 14.44 -8.93 -11.40
CA ASP A 35 15.75 -8.64 -10.79
C ASP A 35 16.07 -7.16 -10.88
N ASN A 36 16.13 -6.49 -9.74
CA ASN A 36 16.33 -5.05 -9.63
C ASN A 36 17.70 -4.65 -9.05
N ARG A 37 18.69 -5.56 -9.06
CA ARG A 37 20.02 -5.35 -8.46
C ARG A 37 20.95 -4.51 -9.33
N ASN A 38 21.02 -4.81 -10.63
CA ASN A 38 22.04 -4.25 -11.53
C ASN A 38 21.60 -2.98 -12.25
N LEU A 39 20.31 -2.84 -12.51
CA LEU A 39 19.69 -1.67 -13.13
C LEU A 39 18.49 -1.28 -12.28
N PRO A 40 18.70 -0.60 -11.15
CA PRO A 40 17.61 -0.29 -10.23
C PRO A 40 16.56 0.60 -10.90
N ARG A 41 15.33 0.10 -10.94
CA ARG A 41 14.13 0.78 -11.43
C ARG A 41 13.21 1.09 -10.26
N GLY A 42 12.25 2.00 -10.44
CA GLY A 42 11.15 2.16 -9.51
C GLY A 42 10.29 0.89 -9.45
N ILE A 43 9.63 0.67 -8.32
CA ILE A 43 8.78 -0.52 -8.13
C ILE A 43 7.63 -0.57 -9.14
N CYS A 44 7.05 0.58 -9.51
CA CYS A 44 6.00 0.69 -10.52
C CYS A 44 6.44 0.14 -11.87
N GLU A 45 7.66 0.47 -12.28
CA GLU A 45 8.24 0.04 -13.55
C GLU A 45 8.47 -1.47 -13.54
N ALA A 46 9.10 -2.00 -12.48
CA ALA A 46 9.33 -3.43 -12.31
C ALA A 46 8.01 -4.23 -12.27
N TYR A 47 7.01 -3.76 -11.54
CA TYR A 47 5.71 -4.41 -11.47
C TYR A 47 4.95 -4.38 -12.80
N ASN A 48 4.99 -3.27 -13.53
CA ASN A 48 4.36 -3.19 -14.84
C ASN A 48 5.04 -4.12 -15.86
N GLU A 49 6.36 -4.24 -15.85
CA GLU A 49 7.09 -5.17 -16.70
C GLU A 49 6.73 -6.63 -16.40
N GLY A 50 6.69 -7.01 -15.13
CA GLY A 50 6.27 -8.34 -14.70
C GLY A 50 4.82 -8.65 -15.08
N ALA A 51 3.90 -7.70 -14.86
CA ALA A 51 2.49 -7.84 -15.22
C ALA A 51 2.26 -8.00 -16.73
N ALA A 52 3.08 -7.32 -17.55
CA ALA A 52 3.02 -7.48 -19.01
C ALA A 52 3.42 -8.89 -19.45
N LYS A 53 4.39 -9.53 -18.79
CA LYS A 53 4.87 -10.90 -19.06
C LYS A 53 3.94 -11.98 -18.49
N ALA A 54 3.11 -11.65 -17.49
CA ALA A 54 2.25 -12.59 -16.79
C ALA A 54 1.28 -13.32 -17.73
N SER A 55 1.12 -14.65 -17.55
CA SER A 55 0.26 -15.50 -18.39
C SER A 55 -1.15 -15.64 -17.82
N TYR A 56 -1.34 -15.47 -16.50
CA TYR A 56 -2.61 -15.74 -15.83
C TYR A 56 -3.49 -14.50 -15.66
N PRO A 57 -4.80 -14.70 -15.48
CA PRO A 57 -5.77 -13.60 -15.40
C PRO A 57 -5.73 -12.84 -14.07
N ASN A 58 -5.18 -13.45 -13.01
CA ASN A 58 -5.00 -12.80 -11.72
C ASN A 58 -3.52 -12.52 -11.48
N LEU A 59 -3.21 -11.34 -10.99
CA LEU A 59 -1.87 -10.88 -10.67
C LEU A 59 -1.71 -10.73 -9.17
N CYS A 60 -0.55 -11.06 -8.65
CA CYS A 60 -0.11 -10.76 -7.30
C CYS A 60 1.20 -9.98 -7.36
N PHE A 61 1.22 -8.76 -6.83
CA PHE A 61 2.42 -7.96 -6.64
C PHE A 61 2.83 -8.08 -5.19
N VAL A 62 3.99 -8.65 -4.93
CA VAL A 62 4.41 -9.00 -3.57
C VAL A 62 5.88 -8.66 -3.32
N HIS A 63 6.17 -8.16 -2.13
CA HIS A 63 7.54 -7.93 -1.68
C HIS A 63 8.27 -9.24 -1.45
N GLU A 64 9.58 -9.28 -1.73
CA GLU A 64 10.41 -10.48 -1.56
C GLU A 64 10.55 -10.94 -0.10
N ASP A 65 10.24 -10.08 0.87
CA ASP A 65 10.30 -10.28 2.31
C ASP A 65 8.93 -10.59 2.95
N VAL A 66 8.05 -11.25 2.19
CA VAL A 66 6.76 -11.75 2.65
C VAL A 66 6.74 -13.26 2.59
N LEU A 67 6.11 -13.92 3.57
CA LEU A 67 5.73 -15.33 3.53
C LEU A 67 4.25 -15.49 3.85
N PHE A 68 3.59 -16.43 3.20
CA PHE A 68 2.19 -16.79 3.45
C PHE A 68 2.11 -17.91 4.49
N ASP A 69 1.13 -17.80 5.41
CA ASP A 69 0.82 -18.82 6.40
C ASP A 69 -0.65 -19.25 6.26
N GLY A 70 -0.86 -20.53 6.04
CA GLY A 70 -2.14 -21.15 5.70
C GLY A 70 -2.04 -21.93 4.39
N ASP A 71 -2.99 -22.84 4.15
CA ASP A 71 -3.03 -23.70 2.96
C ASP A 71 -4.20 -23.32 2.05
N ASN A 72 -4.02 -23.49 0.73
CA ASN A 72 -5.05 -23.33 -0.30
C ASN A 72 -5.71 -21.91 -0.34
N TRP A 73 -5.04 -20.91 0.19
CA TRP A 73 -5.54 -19.55 0.27
C TRP A 73 -5.75 -18.89 -1.11
N GLY A 74 -5.03 -19.35 -2.14
CA GLY A 74 -5.17 -18.86 -3.51
C GLY A 74 -6.57 -19.05 -4.07
N LEU A 75 -7.26 -20.14 -3.69
CA LEU A 75 -8.64 -20.41 -4.14
C LEU A 75 -9.62 -19.34 -3.63
N ALA A 76 -9.50 -18.93 -2.36
CA ALA A 76 -10.36 -17.88 -1.80
C ALA A 76 -10.10 -16.52 -2.46
N ILE A 77 -8.82 -16.18 -2.75
CA ILE A 77 -8.44 -14.98 -3.50
C ILE A 77 -9.06 -14.99 -4.90
N GLU A 78 -8.96 -16.10 -5.64
CA GLU A 78 -9.55 -16.23 -6.97
C GLU A 78 -11.07 -16.02 -6.95
N GLN A 79 -11.77 -16.69 -6.04
CA GLN A 79 -13.22 -16.55 -5.88
C GLN A 79 -13.64 -15.11 -5.56
N GLN A 80 -12.84 -14.39 -4.74
CA GLN A 80 -13.12 -12.98 -4.47
C GLN A 80 -12.86 -12.11 -5.70
N LEU A 81 -11.76 -12.36 -6.46
CA LEU A 81 -11.45 -11.63 -7.69
C LEU A 81 -12.47 -11.84 -8.82
N GLU A 82 -13.15 -12.97 -8.86
CA GLU A 82 -14.25 -13.23 -9.82
C GLU A 82 -15.45 -12.33 -9.60
N LYS A 83 -15.67 -11.81 -8.40
CA LYS A 83 -16.76 -10.88 -8.12
C LYS A 83 -16.53 -9.57 -8.88
N GLN A 84 -17.50 -9.17 -9.69
CA GLN A 84 -17.40 -8.15 -10.74
C GLN A 84 -16.83 -6.78 -10.27
N LYS A 85 -17.10 -6.38 -9.03
CA LYS A 85 -16.66 -5.09 -8.47
C LYS A 85 -15.49 -5.20 -7.50
N THR A 86 -14.87 -6.36 -7.39
CA THR A 86 -13.63 -6.50 -6.61
C THR A 86 -12.51 -5.75 -7.30
N GLY A 87 -11.89 -4.83 -6.57
CA GLY A 87 -10.71 -4.07 -6.95
C GLY A 87 -9.44 -4.82 -6.57
N ILE A 88 -8.71 -4.28 -5.60
CA ILE A 88 -7.45 -4.82 -5.12
C ILE A 88 -7.68 -5.53 -3.79
N ILE A 89 -7.00 -6.65 -3.59
CA ILE A 89 -6.99 -7.40 -2.33
C ILE A 89 -5.59 -7.30 -1.73
N GLY A 90 -5.50 -6.99 -0.45
CA GLY A 90 -4.25 -6.96 0.31
C GLY A 90 -4.46 -7.46 1.73
N PHE A 91 -3.53 -7.19 2.64
CA PHE A 91 -3.57 -7.70 4.01
C PHE A 91 -3.57 -6.61 5.08
N MET A 92 -3.29 -5.38 4.69
CA MET A 92 -3.25 -4.20 5.55
C MET A 92 -3.85 -3.01 4.79
N GLY A 93 -4.72 -2.25 5.41
CA GLY A 93 -5.34 -1.11 4.77
C GLY A 93 -6.18 -0.26 5.72
N SER A 94 -6.90 0.69 5.15
CA SER A 94 -7.80 1.56 5.87
C SER A 94 -9.09 1.81 5.08
N VAL A 95 -10.21 1.93 5.79
CA VAL A 95 -11.48 2.35 5.18
C VAL A 95 -11.53 3.84 4.87
N TYR A 96 -10.54 4.60 5.34
CA TYR A 96 -10.44 6.03 5.15
C TYR A 96 -9.09 6.46 4.59
N LYS A 97 -9.09 7.25 3.52
CA LYS A 97 -7.88 7.92 3.00
C LYS A 97 -8.05 9.41 3.04
N SER A 98 -7.23 10.07 3.86
CA SER A 98 -7.26 11.50 4.15
C SER A 98 -6.82 12.36 2.95
N LYS A 99 -7.36 13.58 2.84
CA LYS A 99 -6.83 14.67 1.98
C LYS A 99 -5.45 15.13 2.45
N SER A 100 -5.20 15.04 3.77
CA SER A 100 -3.90 15.40 4.33
C SER A 100 -2.85 14.35 3.98
N PRO A 101 -1.58 14.75 3.72
CA PRO A 101 -0.51 13.81 3.46
C PRO A 101 -0.44 12.71 4.51
N SER A 102 -0.45 11.47 4.08
CA SER A 102 -0.48 10.29 4.96
C SER A 102 -0.19 9.02 4.18
N GLY A 103 0.28 7.96 4.87
CA GLY A 103 0.21 6.59 4.39
C GLY A 103 -1.22 6.02 4.45
N TRP A 104 -1.35 4.70 4.46
CA TRP A 104 -2.63 4.03 4.66
C TRP A 104 -3.10 4.12 6.12
N ASN A 105 -2.20 4.00 7.08
CA ASN A 105 -2.50 3.98 8.51
C ASN A 105 -2.68 5.41 9.06
N VAL A 106 -3.94 5.83 9.21
CA VAL A 106 -4.31 7.14 9.75
C VAL A 106 -4.80 7.04 11.19
N CYS A 107 -5.67 6.07 11.46
CA CYS A 107 -6.26 5.83 12.78
C CYS A 107 -6.63 4.35 12.92
N SER A 108 -6.29 3.74 14.07
CA SER A 108 -6.52 2.31 14.29
C SER A 108 -7.98 1.86 14.11
N LYS A 109 -8.95 2.72 14.43
CA LYS A 109 -10.38 2.40 14.23
C LYS A 109 -10.77 2.25 12.76
N GLU A 110 -10.05 2.91 11.87
CA GLU A 110 -10.27 2.90 10.42
C GLU A 110 -9.44 1.81 9.72
N ASN A 111 -8.51 1.19 10.44
CA ASN A 111 -7.65 0.15 9.88
C ASN A 111 -8.42 -1.16 9.70
N ARG A 112 -7.96 -1.92 8.74
CA ARG A 112 -8.26 -3.33 8.51
C ARG A 112 -6.94 -4.03 8.27
N SER A 113 -6.70 -5.13 8.95
CA SER A 113 -5.42 -5.82 8.88
C SER A 113 -5.54 -7.29 9.26
N HIS A 114 -4.76 -8.13 8.60
CA HIS A 114 -4.60 -9.54 8.91
C HIS A 114 -3.18 -9.98 8.53
N PHE A 115 -2.21 -9.63 9.37
CA PHE A 115 -0.80 -9.90 9.07
C PHE A 115 0.05 -10.03 10.32
N VAL A 116 1.24 -10.58 10.15
CA VAL A 116 2.28 -10.65 11.17
C VAL A 116 3.44 -9.76 10.75
N GLN A 117 3.81 -8.80 11.59
CA GLN A 117 5.02 -8.01 11.42
C GLN A 117 6.14 -8.63 12.22
N THR A 118 7.21 -9.03 11.54
CA THR A 118 8.40 -9.57 12.20
C THR A 118 9.56 -8.59 12.05
N HIS A 119 10.06 -8.11 13.17
CA HIS A 119 11.23 -7.24 13.23
C HIS A 119 12.18 -7.70 14.34
N ASN A 120 13.46 -7.89 14.01
CA ASN A 120 14.49 -8.39 14.94
C ASN A 120 14.06 -9.66 15.70
N GLY A 121 13.37 -10.58 15.01
CA GLY A 121 12.89 -11.85 15.58
C GLY A 121 11.66 -11.74 16.45
N VAL A 122 11.09 -10.53 16.61
CA VAL A 122 9.85 -10.31 17.38
C VAL A 122 8.65 -10.26 16.44
N LYS A 123 7.68 -11.16 16.65
CA LYS A 123 6.42 -11.22 15.90
C LYS A 123 5.35 -10.35 16.56
N ARG A 124 4.69 -9.51 15.79
CA ARG A 124 3.53 -8.72 16.20
C ARG A 124 2.36 -9.05 15.28
N TYR A 125 1.30 -9.57 15.85
CA TYR A 125 0.07 -9.92 15.14
C TYR A 125 -0.85 -8.70 15.08
N SER A 126 -1.44 -8.46 13.93
CA SER A 126 -2.48 -7.46 13.71
C SER A 126 -3.66 -8.12 13.01
N ASP A 127 -4.81 -8.15 13.67
CA ASP A 127 -6.05 -8.74 13.18
C ASP A 127 -7.22 -7.79 13.48
N GLU A 128 -7.53 -6.96 12.49
CA GLU A 128 -8.61 -5.96 12.55
C GLU A 128 -9.60 -6.20 11.38
N THR A 129 -9.71 -7.46 10.93
CA THR A 129 -10.69 -7.88 9.93
C THR A 129 -12.03 -8.21 10.59
N ILE A 130 -13.11 -7.98 9.85
CA ILE A 130 -14.49 -8.28 10.31
C ILE A 130 -15.14 -9.40 9.48
N ALA A 131 -14.48 -9.86 8.41
CA ALA A 131 -14.93 -10.91 7.50
C ALA A 131 -13.72 -11.50 6.77
N GLU A 132 -13.93 -12.60 6.02
CA GLU A 132 -12.92 -13.19 5.14
C GLU A 132 -12.30 -12.15 4.18
N PHE A 133 -13.15 -11.22 3.70
CA PHE A 133 -12.73 -10.05 2.91
C PHE A 133 -13.41 -8.80 3.47
N SER A 134 -12.64 -7.93 4.10
CA SER A 134 -13.11 -6.68 4.70
C SER A 134 -12.92 -5.51 3.74
N PRO A 135 -13.99 -4.76 3.36
CA PRO A 135 -13.85 -3.62 2.46
C PRO A 135 -12.93 -2.54 3.03
N CYS A 136 -12.13 -1.91 2.16
CA CYS A 136 -11.28 -0.79 2.50
C CYS A 136 -11.15 0.20 1.34
N ALA A 137 -10.61 1.39 1.61
CA ALA A 137 -10.34 2.40 0.59
C ALA A 137 -8.95 2.21 -0.03
N VAL A 138 -7.95 1.99 0.82
CA VAL A 138 -6.54 1.85 0.42
C VAL A 138 -5.87 0.71 1.18
N LEU A 139 -4.78 0.20 0.60
CA LEU A 139 -4.00 -0.92 1.09
C LEU A 139 -2.52 -0.56 1.20
N ASP A 140 -1.79 -1.32 2.00
CA ASP A 140 -0.32 -1.37 2.03
C ASP A 140 0.21 -2.24 0.89
N GLY A 141 1.38 -1.91 0.38
CA GLY A 141 1.97 -2.52 -0.80
C GLY A 141 2.69 -3.85 -0.59
N ALA A 142 2.78 -4.36 0.63
CA ALA A 142 3.53 -5.60 0.88
C ALA A 142 3.04 -6.79 0.03
N CYS A 143 1.72 -6.88 -0.20
CA CYS A 143 1.11 -7.89 -1.07
C CYS A 143 -0.23 -7.40 -1.61
N LEU A 144 -0.37 -7.34 -2.93
CA LEU A 144 -1.55 -6.82 -3.62
C LEU A 144 -1.98 -7.78 -4.73
N PHE A 145 -3.22 -8.26 -4.68
CA PHE A 145 -3.83 -9.07 -5.74
C PHE A 145 -4.83 -8.25 -6.54
N MET A 146 -4.86 -8.44 -7.85
CA MET A 146 -5.87 -7.85 -8.72
C MET A 146 -6.02 -8.64 -10.02
N ARG A 147 -7.13 -8.43 -10.73
CA ARG A 147 -7.26 -8.99 -12.09
C ARG A 147 -6.31 -8.28 -13.04
N LYS A 148 -5.75 -9.02 -14.00
CA LYS A 148 -4.91 -8.46 -15.07
C LYS A 148 -5.69 -7.43 -15.90
N GLU A 149 -6.97 -7.67 -16.14
CA GLU A 149 -7.87 -6.72 -16.81
C GLU A 149 -7.97 -5.37 -16.06
N LEU A 150 -8.04 -5.40 -14.73
CA LEU A 150 -8.07 -4.17 -13.93
C LEU A 150 -6.71 -3.46 -13.97
N TRP A 151 -5.60 -4.20 -13.90
CA TRP A 151 -4.26 -3.63 -14.05
C TRP A 151 -4.11 -2.94 -15.42
N GLN A 152 -4.61 -3.52 -16.50
CA GLN A 152 -4.58 -2.87 -17.82
C GLN A 152 -5.32 -1.52 -17.85
N GLN A 153 -6.38 -1.38 -17.04
CA GLN A 153 -7.12 -0.12 -16.89
C GLN A 153 -6.48 0.85 -15.89
N CYS A 154 -5.71 0.33 -14.94
CA CYS A 154 -5.07 1.04 -13.84
C CYS A 154 -3.63 0.53 -13.68
N PRO A 155 -2.72 0.76 -14.64
CA PRO A 155 -1.32 0.37 -14.44
C PRO A 155 -0.67 1.19 -13.32
N PHE A 156 0.39 0.67 -12.73
CA PHE A 156 1.19 1.44 -11.78
C PHE A 156 1.78 2.68 -12.45
N ASP A 157 1.65 3.83 -11.80
CA ASP A 157 2.14 5.11 -12.32
C ASP A 157 3.63 5.30 -12.05
N ALA A 158 4.48 4.83 -12.96
CA ALA A 158 5.93 4.96 -12.84
C ALA A 158 6.42 6.42 -12.93
N VAL A 159 5.62 7.35 -13.44
CA VAL A 159 5.95 8.78 -13.53
C VAL A 159 5.60 9.49 -12.23
N GLY A 160 4.41 9.27 -11.69
CA GLY A 160 3.96 9.86 -10.43
C GLY A 160 4.59 9.22 -9.19
N CYS A 161 4.98 7.95 -9.28
CA CYS A 161 5.62 7.15 -8.24
C CYS A 161 6.93 6.52 -8.74
N PRO A 162 7.99 7.32 -9.01
CA PRO A 162 9.20 6.84 -9.68
C PRO A 162 10.09 5.96 -8.79
N GLY A 163 9.88 5.95 -7.47
CA GLY A 163 10.65 5.18 -6.48
C GLY A 163 9.90 3.99 -5.92
N PHE A 164 10.00 3.82 -4.60
CA PHE A 164 9.38 2.71 -3.85
C PHE A 164 8.21 3.14 -2.96
N HIS A 165 7.63 4.33 -3.19
CA HIS A 165 6.61 4.89 -2.32
C HIS A 165 5.39 5.37 -3.10
N GLY A 166 4.20 5.20 -2.51
CA GLY A 166 2.94 5.74 -2.99
C GLY A 166 2.25 4.91 -4.07
N TYR A 167 2.91 3.94 -4.67
CA TYR A 167 2.38 3.08 -5.72
C TYR A 167 1.17 2.26 -5.26
N ASP A 168 1.21 1.79 -4.03
CA ASP A 168 0.20 1.01 -3.34
C ASP A 168 -1.09 1.81 -3.11
N LEU A 169 -0.93 3.02 -2.57
CA LEU A 169 -2.04 3.95 -2.39
C LEU A 169 -2.60 4.40 -3.74
N ASP A 170 -1.73 4.72 -4.68
CA ASP A 170 -2.13 5.22 -5.99
C ASP A 170 -2.97 4.22 -6.76
N ILE A 171 -2.55 2.96 -6.84
CA ILE A 171 -3.32 1.94 -7.56
C ILE A 171 -4.66 1.64 -6.87
N CYS A 172 -4.71 1.69 -5.53
CA CYS A 172 -5.95 1.57 -4.77
C CYS A 172 -6.92 2.72 -5.06
N ILE A 173 -6.42 3.97 -5.10
CA ILE A 173 -7.20 5.17 -5.41
C ILE A 173 -7.72 5.12 -6.85
N GLN A 174 -6.90 4.66 -7.82
CA GLN A 174 -7.31 4.48 -9.20
C GLN A 174 -8.46 3.48 -9.32
N ALA A 175 -8.34 2.30 -8.69
CA ALA A 175 -9.39 1.28 -8.69
C ALA A 175 -10.68 1.78 -8.04
N TYR A 176 -10.57 2.41 -6.86
CA TYR A 176 -11.70 3.00 -6.14
C TYR A 176 -12.43 4.07 -6.98
N SER A 177 -11.70 4.95 -7.65
CA SER A 177 -12.25 6.01 -8.52
C SER A 177 -13.01 5.46 -9.73
N LYS A 178 -12.73 4.23 -10.13
CA LYS A 178 -13.47 3.52 -11.19
C LYS A 178 -14.66 2.70 -10.65
N GLY A 179 -14.97 2.82 -9.36
CA GLY A 179 -16.10 2.17 -8.69
C GLY A 179 -15.85 0.71 -8.34
N TYR A 180 -14.58 0.31 -8.20
CA TYR A 180 -14.19 -0.96 -7.60
C TYR A 180 -14.05 -0.82 -6.09
N THR A 181 -14.23 -1.93 -5.37
CA THR A 181 -14.04 -2.01 -3.91
C THR A 181 -12.77 -2.78 -3.62
N ASN A 182 -11.86 -2.18 -2.86
CA ASN A 182 -10.66 -2.85 -2.36
C ASN A 182 -10.97 -3.63 -1.08
N TYR A 183 -10.21 -4.69 -0.78
CA TYR A 183 -10.45 -5.56 0.35
C TYR A 183 -9.18 -5.93 1.09
N VAL A 184 -9.28 -6.03 2.42
CA VAL A 184 -8.29 -6.73 3.24
C VAL A 184 -8.72 -8.19 3.35
N CYS A 185 -7.80 -9.11 3.03
CA CYS A 185 -7.97 -10.55 3.13
C CYS A 185 -7.75 -11.01 4.57
N GLY A 186 -8.68 -11.83 5.09
CA GLY A 186 -8.58 -12.50 6.38
C GLY A 186 -8.59 -14.02 6.28
N THR A 187 -8.40 -14.60 5.07
CA THR A 187 -8.44 -16.05 4.86
C THR A 187 -7.11 -16.76 5.09
N CYS A 188 -6.00 -16.02 5.06
CA CYS A 188 -4.68 -16.50 5.42
C CYS A 188 -3.86 -15.36 6.03
N TRP A 189 -2.79 -15.68 6.70
CA TRP A 189 -1.84 -14.70 7.22
C TRP A 189 -0.72 -14.45 6.23
N ILE A 190 -0.15 -13.26 6.25
CA ILE A 190 1.18 -12.99 5.73
C ILE A 190 2.11 -12.59 6.86
N GLU A 191 3.35 -13.05 6.83
CA GLU A 191 4.44 -12.58 7.67
C GLU A 191 5.33 -11.66 6.84
N HIS A 192 5.48 -10.40 7.29
CA HIS A 192 6.28 -9.37 6.63
C HIS A 192 7.51 -9.06 7.48
N PHE A 193 8.70 -9.19 6.91
CA PHE A 193 9.99 -9.15 7.62
C PHE A 193 10.67 -7.80 7.62
N SER A 194 10.04 -6.74 7.13
CA SER A 194 10.58 -5.38 7.18
C SER A 194 9.57 -4.41 7.80
N GLU A 195 10.08 -3.33 8.39
CA GLU A 195 9.27 -2.19 8.81
C GLU A 195 9.34 -1.08 7.76
N GLY A 196 8.20 -0.45 7.47
CA GLY A 196 8.16 0.71 6.58
C GLY A 196 9.01 1.86 7.12
N THR A 197 9.74 2.53 6.23
CA THR A 197 10.57 3.68 6.58
C THR A 197 9.93 4.98 6.14
N PHE A 198 9.87 5.97 7.05
CA PHE A 198 9.43 7.34 6.72
C PHE A 198 10.63 8.17 6.26
N SER A 199 11.15 7.83 5.09
CA SER A 199 12.27 8.52 4.47
C SER A 199 11.87 9.90 3.93
N LYS A 200 12.86 10.70 3.52
CA LYS A 200 12.63 11.98 2.84
C LYS A 200 11.89 11.75 1.51
N ASP A 201 12.26 10.72 0.77
CA ASP A 201 11.64 10.36 -0.51
C ASP A 201 10.17 9.98 -0.32
N TRP A 202 9.85 9.20 0.74
CA TRP A 202 8.46 8.92 1.11
C TRP A 202 7.67 10.21 1.37
N ALA A 203 8.24 11.11 2.16
CA ALA A 203 7.56 12.36 2.53
C ALA A 203 7.33 13.27 1.31
N GLN A 204 8.31 13.39 0.41
CA GLN A 204 8.20 14.17 -0.83
C GLN A 204 7.16 13.56 -1.76
N THR A 205 7.15 12.25 -1.93
CA THR A 205 6.16 11.54 -2.75
C THR A 205 4.75 11.75 -2.19
N MET A 206 4.55 11.59 -0.88
CA MET A 206 3.24 11.83 -0.25
C MET A 206 2.78 13.28 -0.43
N LEU A 207 3.66 14.27 -0.22
CA LEU A 207 3.32 15.68 -0.46
C LEU A 207 2.93 15.93 -1.92
N TYR A 208 3.73 15.44 -2.85
CA TYR A 208 3.46 15.61 -4.28
C TYR A 208 2.10 15.03 -4.65
N LEU A 209 1.86 13.77 -4.34
CA LEU A 209 0.63 13.08 -4.73
C LEU A 209 -0.63 13.73 -4.12
N HIS A 210 -0.60 14.11 -2.83
CA HIS A 210 -1.74 14.75 -2.17
C HIS A 210 -1.99 16.19 -2.65
N LEU A 211 -0.95 16.93 -3.02
CA LEU A 211 -1.08 18.30 -3.50
C LEU A 211 -1.37 18.41 -5.00
N THR A 212 -1.19 17.32 -5.74
CA THR A 212 -1.37 17.31 -7.20
C THR A 212 -2.37 16.24 -7.65
N LYS A 213 -1.94 15.00 -7.79
CA LYS A 213 -2.68 13.91 -8.43
C LYS A 213 -3.98 13.54 -7.70
N TRP A 214 -3.93 13.49 -6.36
CA TRP A 214 -5.07 13.05 -5.54
C TRP A 214 -5.92 14.19 -4.98
N LYS A 215 -5.54 15.43 -5.24
CA LYS A 215 -6.12 16.64 -4.63
C LYS A 215 -7.65 16.72 -4.74
N ASP A 216 -8.18 16.37 -5.92
CA ASP A 216 -9.61 16.47 -6.21
C ASP A 216 -10.35 15.13 -6.05
N ILE A 217 -9.63 14.05 -5.71
CA ILE A 217 -10.18 12.72 -5.48
C ILE A 217 -10.42 12.46 -4.00
N LEU A 218 -9.48 12.90 -3.14
CA LEU A 218 -9.53 12.67 -1.71
C LEU A 218 -10.49 13.63 -0.98
N PRO A 219 -11.12 13.21 0.13
CA PRO A 219 -10.90 11.98 0.86
C PRO A 219 -11.64 10.80 0.23
N LEU A 220 -11.18 9.57 0.51
CA LEU A 220 -11.98 8.36 0.32
C LEU A 220 -12.59 7.95 1.65
N GLY A 221 -13.84 7.52 1.64
CA GLY A 221 -14.65 7.33 2.84
C GLY A 221 -15.42 8.59 3.25
N GLU A 222 -16.12 8.54 4.38
CA GLU A 222 -16.89 9.66 4.89
C GLU A 222 -15.97 10.76 5.46
N GLU A 223 -16.12 12.00 4.98
CA GLU A 223 -15.26 13.12 5.38
C GLU A 223 -15.32 13.36 6.90
N ASN A 224 -14.18 13.23 7.57
CA ASN A 224 -14.06 13.36 9.00
C ASN A 224 -12.94 14.32 9.42
N ARG A 225 -13.32 15.47 9.99
CA ARG A 225 -12.37 16.53 10.40
C ARG A 225 -11.31 16.05 11.40
N TYR A 226 -11.67 15.13 12.28
CA TYR A 226 -10.72 14.56 13.24
C TYR A 226 -9.68 13.70 12.52
N LEU A 227 -10.12 12.83 11.59
CA LEU A 227 -9.23 11.97 10.82
C LEU A 227 -8.28 12.80 9.94
N GLU A 228 -8.77 13.87 9.31
CA GLU A 228 -7.96 14.80 8.53
C GLU A 228 -6.85 15.45 9.39
N SER A 229 -7.22 15.98 10.56
CA SER A 229 -6.27 16.60 11.47
C SER A 229 -5.25 15.60 12.01
N ARG A 230 -5.72 14.38 12.35
CA ARG A 230 -4.86 13.30 12.85
C ARG A 230 -3.89 12.82 11.78
N ALA A 231 -4.34 12.60 10.55
CA ALA A 231 -3.49 12.19 9.44
C ALA A 231 -2.31 13.15 9.26
N TYR A 232 -2.60 14.44 9.21
CA TYR A 232 -1.55 15.46 9.08
C TYR A 232 -0.62 15.49 10.28
N TYR A 233 -1.14 15.41 11.50
CA TYR A 233 -0.29 15.34 12.70
C TYR A 233 0.64 14.13 12.67
N VAL A 234 0.14 12.94 12.29
CA VAL A 234 0.95 11.72 12.17
C VAL A 234 2.03 11.91 11.08
N PHE A 235 1.64 12.48 9.94
CA PHE A 235 2.59 12.81 8.88
C PHE A 235 3.72 13.72 9.40
N LEU A 236 3.38 14.86 10.02
CA LEU A 236 4.37 15.78 10.56
C LEU A 236 5.27 15.14 11.61
N LYS A 237 4.72 14.29 12.49
CA LYS A 237 5.51 13.56 13.49
C LYS A 237 6.55 12.65 12.83
N ASN A 238 6.15 11.94 11.75
CA ASN A 238 7.05 11.03 11.03
C ASN A 238 8.16 11.78 10.30
N VAL A 239 7.86 12.98 9.78
CA VAL A 239 8.82 13.78 9.00
C VAL A 239 9.53 14.86 9.80
N SER A 240 9.25 15.02 11.11
CA SER A 240 9.80 16.07 11.98
C SER A 240 11.33 16.05 12.09
N ARG A 241 11.94 14.88 11.89
CA ARG A 241 13.40 14.69 11.99
C ARG A 241 14.11 14.88 10.65
N LEU A 242 13.37 15.11 9.57
CA LEU A 242 13.94 15.29 8.24
C LEU A 242 14.38 16.73 8.01
N SER A 243 15.48 16.90 7.30
CA SER A 243 15.95 18.22 6.88
C SER A 243 15.15 18.71 5.67
N TRP A 244 14.56 19.90 5.75
CA TRP A 244 13.70 20.48 4.72
C TRP A 244 14.30 21.75 4.12
N THR A 245 14.29 21.85 2.80
CA THR A 245 14.61 23.07 2.05
C THR A 245 13.47 24.10 2.19
N LYS A 246 13.74 25.36 1.80
CA LYS A 246 12.70 26.41 1.81
C LYS A 246 11.49 26.08 0.92
N SER A 247 11.72 25.43 -0.24
CA SER A 247 10.66 25.02 -1.15
C SER A 247 9.78 23.90 -0.56
N GLU A 248 10.41 22.89 0.05
CA GLU A 248 9.70 21.80 0.72
C GLU A 248 8.88 22.27 1.92
N LYS A 249 9.42 23.21 2.72
CA LYS A 249 8.66 23.87 3.79
C LYS A 249 7.43 24.62 3.26
N LYS A 250 7.52 25.20 2.05
CA LYS A 250 6.36 25.81 1.40
C LYS A 250 5.30 24.77 1.05
N MET A 251 5.69 23.59 0.53
CA MET A 251 4.77 22.48 0.24
C MET A 251 4.10 21.96 1.53
N LEU A 252 4.87 21.76 2.60
CA LEU A 252 4.32 21.40 3.91
C LEU A 252 3.25 22.40 4.37
N ARG A 253 3.49 23.70 4.20
CA ARG A 253 2.54 24.75 4.57
C ARG A 253 1.28 24.73 3.70
N GLN A 254 1.34 24.34 2.45
CA GLN A 254 0.17 24.19 1.58
C GLN A 254 -0.76 23.07 2.04
N ALA A 255 -0.23 22.07 2.73
CA ALA A 255 -1.02 20.98 3.31
C ALA A 255 -1.71 21.34 4.65
N ILE A 256 -1.43 22.52 5.22
CA ILE A 256 -1.94 23.01 6.52
C ILE A 256 -3.46 23.30 6.59
N PRO A 257 -4.23 23.61 5.53
CA PRO A 257 -5.60 24.11 5.67
C PRO A 257 -6.54 23.26 6.54
N CYS A 258 -6.24 21.95 6.69
CA CYS A 258 -7.07 21.05 7.51
C CYS A 258 -6.81 21.14 9.02
N ILE A 259 -5.66 21.66 9.44
CA ILE A 259 -5.21 21.63 10.85
C ILE A 259 -5.85 22.72 11.70
N LEU A 260 -6.11 23.87 11.13
CA LEU A 260 -6.70 25.03 11.83
C LEU A 260 -8.08 24.72 12.46
N ARG A 261 -8.65 23.55 12.17
CA ARG A 261 -9.94 23.10 12.69
C ARG A 261 -9.83 22.27 13.99
N HIS A 262 -8.62 21.93 14.44
CA HIS A 262 -8.38 21.22 15.70
C HIS A 262 -7.22 21.87 16.48
N PRO A 263 -7.50 22.75 17.47
CA PRO A 263 -6.51 23.65 18.07
C PRO A 263 -5.31 22.94 18.71
N VAL A 264 -5.51 21.77 19.34
CA VAL A 264 -4.42 21.03 19.99
C VAL A 264 -3.45 20.42 18.94
N ILE A 265 -3.99 19.96 17.82
CA ILE A 265 -3.18 19.40 16.72
C ILE A 265 -2.50 20.52 15.96
N ALA A 266 -3.15 21.66 15.78
CA ALA A 266 -2.57 22.86 15.16
C ALA A 266 -1.34 23.36 15.93
N LEU A 267 -1.42 23.48 17.25
CA LEU A 267 -0.29 23.89 18.10
C LEU A 267 0.89 22.93 18.00
N LYS A 268 0.64 21.60 18.08
CA LYS A 268 1.70 20.59 17.93
C LYS A 268 2.34 20.61 16.54
N SER A 269 1.57 20.94 15.53
CA SER A 269 2.04 21.01 14.14
C SER A 269 2.86 22.24 13.85
N LEU A 270 2.54 23.39 14.47
CA LEU A 270 3.35 24.62 14.38
C LEU A 270 4.73 24.42 14.97
N CYS A 271 4.86 23.67 16.07
CA CYS A 271 6.17 23.36 16.67
C CYS A 271 7.07 22.49 15.78
N VAL A 272 6.52 21.77 14.81
CA VAL A 272 7.28 20.93 13.88
C VAL A 272 7.68 21.68 12.60
N THR A 273 6.94 22.75 12.25
CA THR A 273 7.15 23.50 11.00
C THR A 273 7.96 24.79 11.17
N MET A 274 8.25 25.22 12.41
CA MET A 274 9.19 26.28 12.74
C MET A 274 10.60 25.77 12.82
#